data_dae751f46596f525736fa59c722f00e2
#
_entry.id   dae751f46596f525736fa59c722f00e2
#
_cell.length_a   1.000
_cell.length_b   1.000
_cell.length_c   1.000
_cell.angle_alpha   90.00
_cell.angle_beta   90.00
_cell.angle_gamma   90.00
#
_symmetry.space_group_name_H-M   'P 1'
#
loop_
_entity.id
_entity.type
_entity.pdbx_description
1 polymer ?
#
loop_
_entity_poly.entity_id
_entity_poly.type
_entity_poly.pdbx_seq_one_letter_code
_entity_poly.pdbx_strand_id
1 'polypeptide(L)'
;EPAQVAPGKKGKIIVTFDAPKANDYGYVYESLILSVNGSKEYSNRLSVTAELSEDFSKLSPKDKANAPIAQFDKKECNFGEIKQGEKTSCDFTLTNAGKSILFIRKTKASCGCTAVTLGQKEIQPGQSTTIRATFDSTGKSGRQYKSITVITNDPSQPENTLTISGNVK
;
A
#
# COMPACT_ATOMS: atom_id res chain seq x y z
N GLU A 1 25.94 18.03 9.99
CA GLU A 1 26.91 18.46 11.00
C GLU A 1 26.30 18.34 12.39
N PRO A 2 27.06 17.92 13.41
CA PRO A 2 26.56 17.84 14.75
C PRO A 2 26.27 19.28 15.25
N ALA A 3 24.99 19.54 15.50
CA ALA A 3 24.60 20.81 16.11
C ALA A 3 24.84 20.73 17.61
N GLN A 4 25.60 21.70 18.16
CA GLN A 4 25.76 21.84 19.61
C GLN A 4 24.66 22.77 20.16
N VAL A 5 23.98 22.32 21.19
CA VAL A 5 22.99 23.11 21.91
C VAL A 5 23.50 23.39 23.32
N ALA A 6 23.73 24.65 23.66
CA ALA A 6 24.19 25.03 24.99
C ALA A 6 23.11 24.74 26.05
N PRO A 7 23.50 24.54 27.32
CA PRO A 7 22.56 24.28 28.40
C PRO A 7 21.46 25.35 28.48
N GLY A 8 20.19 24.88 28.57
CA GLY A 8 19.01 25.74 28.63
C GLY A 8 18.60 26.37 27.27
N LYS A 9 19.31 26.13 26.20
CA LYS A 9 18.97 26.63 24.86
C LYS A 9 18.18 25.57 24.07
N LYS A 10 17.48 26.03 23.00
CA LYS A 10 16.70 25.19 22.10
C LYS A 10 17.40 25.10 20.74
N GLY A 11 17.44 23.91 20.17
CA GLY A 11 17.84 23.67 18.78
C GLY A 11 16.61 23.38 17.89
N LYS A 12 16.76 23.60 16.59
CA LYS A 12 15.74 23.28 15.60
C LYS A 12 16.28 22.20 14.66
N ILE A 13 15.51 21.13 14.46
CA ILE A 13 15.77 20.10 13.47
C ILE A 13 14.78 20.29 12.33
N ILE A 14 15.29 20.40 11.11
CA ILE A 14 14.48 20.48 9.90
C ILE A 14 14.60 19.13 9.18
N VAL A 15 13.47 18.49 8.96
CA VAL A 15 13.38 17.25 8.16
C VAL A 15 12.63 17.57 6.89
N THR A 16 13.23 17.25 5.74
CA THR A 16 12.62 17.42 4.44
C THR A 16 12.32 16.05 3.86
N PHE A 17 11.06 15.83 3.49
CA PHE A 17 10.63 14.65 2.79
C PHE A 17 10.44 14.98 1.30
N ASP A 18 11.14 14.25 0.42
CA ASP A 18 11.10 14.43 -1.04
C ASP A 18 10.20 13.32 -1.63
N ALA A 19 8.92 13.62 -1.80
CA ALA A 19 7.93 12.67 -2.28
C ALA A 19 8.24 12.08 -3.68
N PRO A 20 8.70 12.87 -4.69
CA PRO A 20 9.13 12.32 -5.97
C PRO A 20 10.26 11.30 -5.88
N LYS A 21 11.22 11.51 -4.96
CA LYS A 21 12.34 10.58 -4.77
C LYS A 21 11.98 9.34 -3.97
N ALA A 22 10.93 9.39 -3.16
CA ALA A 22 10.47 8.24 -2.40
C ALA A 22 10.03 7.08 -3.31
N ASN A 23 9.54 7.38 -4.53
CA ASN A 23 9.05 6.41 -5.52
C ASN A 23 8.09 5.39 -4.87
N ASP A 24 7.21 5.87 -4.01
CA ASP A 24 6.23 5.09 -3.25
C ASP A 24 4.83 5.72 -3.34
N TYR A 25 3.82 5.01 -2.88
CA TYR A 25 2.41 5.42 -2.90
C TYR A 25 1.69 4.97 -1.62
N GLY A 26 0.61 5.70 -1.27
CA GLY A 26 -0.17 5.46 -0.06
C GLY A 26 0.58 5.91 1.19
N TYR A 27 0.25 5.31 2.32
CA TYR A 27 0.84 5.66 3.61
C TYR A 27 2.31 5.27 3.68
N VAL A 28 3.16 6.26 3.93
CA VAL A 28 4.61 6.15 4.12
C VAL A 28 4.95 6.55 5.55
N TYR A 29 5.81 5.79 6.18
CA TYR A 29 6.34 6.02 7.52
C TYR A 29 7.86 5.96 7.48
N GLU A 30 8.51 7.06 7.81
CA GLU A 30 9.96 7.16 7.94
C GLU A 30 10.34 7.49 9.37
N SER A 31 11.44 6.93 9.84
CA SER A 31 11.93 7.20 11.17
C SER A 31 13.41 7.58 11.19
N LEU A 32 13.73 8.64 11.93
CA LEU A 32 15.07 9.11 12.15
C LEU A 32 15.41 8.92 13.63
N ILE A 33 16.57 8.34 13.90
CA ILE A 33 17.10 8.22 15.25
C ILE A 33 18.19 9.28 15.41
N LEU A 34 17.98 10.20 16.35
CA LEU A 34 18.95 11.23 16.67
C LEU A 34 20.01 10.65 17.61
N SER A 35 21.28 10.89 17.29
CA SER A 35 22.37 10.63 18.23
C SER A 35 22.58 11.87 19.10
N VAL A 36 22.39 11.73 20.40
CA VAL A 36 22.62 12.82 21.38
C VAL A 36 23.81 12.40 22.24
N ASN A 37 24.87 13.21 22.23
CA ASN A 37 26.12 12.92 22.95
C ASN A 37 26.68 11.49 22.62
N GLY A 38 26.54 11.07 21.39
CA GLY A 38 26.99 9.73 20.96
C GLY A 38 26.02 8.57 21.28
N SER A 39 24.97 8.82 22.05
CA SER A 39 23.94 7.82 22.36
C SER A 39 22.80 7.85 21.34
N LYS A 40 22.38 6.65 20.89
CA LYS A 40 21.24 6.41 19.98
C LYS A 40 20.12 5.73 20.77
N GLU A 41 19.39 6.48 21.55
CA GLU A 41 18.26 5.95 22.31
C GLU A 41 16.96 5.98 21.51
N TYR A 42 16.06 5.03 21.80
CA TYR A 42 14.75 5.00 21.17
C TYR A 42 13.92 6.25 21.47
N SER A 43 14.10 6.87 22.63
CA SER A 43 13.50 8.13 23.03
C SER A 43 13.87 9.31 22.12
N ASN A 44 15.00 9.21 21.41
CA ASN A 44 15.48 10.20 20.45
C ASN A 44 14.98 9.95 19.02
N ARG A 45 13.86 9.26 18.86
CA ARG A 45 13.27 8.95 17.57
C ARG A 45 12.32 10.05 17.13
N LEU A 46 12.51 10.53 15.91
CA LEU A 46 11.54 11.34 15.18
C LEU A 46 10.90 10.49 14.10
N SER A 47 9.61 10.68 13.86
CA SER A 47 8.90 10.03 12.76
C SER A 47 8.30 11.07 11.83
N VAL A 48 8.33 10.76 10.54
CA VAL A 48 7.64 11.51 9.48
C VAL A 48 6.67 10.56 8.82
N THR A 49 5.42 10.97 8.72
CA THR A 49 4.38 10.23 8.01
C THR A 49 3.85 11.07 6.86
N ALA A 50 3.56 10.45 5.75
CA ALA A 50 2.96 11.09 4.60
C ALA A 50 1.99 10.12 3.91
N GLU A 51 0.94 10.66 3.30
CA GLU A 51 0.09 9.94 2.35
C GLU A 51 0.48 10.39 0.96
N LEU A 52 1.02 9.47 0.16
CA LEU A 52 1.51 9.75 -1.19
C LEU A 52 0.48 9.30 -2.22
N SER A 53 0.03 10.23 -3.04
CA SER A 53 -0.90 9.96 -4.14
C SER A 53 -0.41 10.59 -5.45
N GLU A 54 -0.84 10.04 -6.57
CA GLU A 54 -0.64 10.65 -7.88
C GLU A 54 -1.50 11.93 -7.98
N ASP A 55 -0.92 13.00 -8.53
CA ASP A 55 -1.66 14.28 -8.70
C ASP A 55 -2.43 14.27 -10.02
N PHE A 56 -3.73 14.01 -9.94
CA PHE A 56 -4.64 14.03 -11.08
C PHE A 56 -5.31 15.40 -11.31
N SER A 57 -4.99 16.43 -10.52
CA SER A 57 -5.62 17.75 -10.61
C SER A 57 -5.33 18.46 -11.93
N LYS A 58 -4.19 18.14 -12.54
CA LYS A 58 -3.70 18.74 -13.80
C LYS A 58 -4.19 18.04 -15.07
N LEU A 59 -4.94 16.94 -14.95
CA LEU A 59 -5.47 16.24 -16.10
C LEU A 59 -6.51 17.09 -16.85
N SER A 60 -6.30 17.25 -18.15
CA SER A 60 -7.28 17.90 -19.02
C SER A 60 -8.57 17.06 -19.12
N PRO A 61 -9.70 17.64 -19.55
CA PRO A 61 -10.93 16.89 -19.81
C PRO A 61 -10.73 15.75 -20.81
N LYS A 62 -9.86 15.92 -21.80
CA LYS A 62 -9.50 14.90 -22.79
C LYS A 62 -8.72 13.74 -22.13
N ASP A 63 -7.76 14.04 -21.23
CA ASP A 63 -6.99 13.02 -20.55
C ASP A 63 -7.86 12.22 -19.59
N LYS A 64 -8.79 12.88 -18.86
CA LYS A 64 -9.79 12.21 -18.03
C LYS A 64 -10.70 11.28 -18.83
N ALA A 65 -11.16 11.70 -20.01
CA ALA A 65 -12.01 10.89 -20.90
C ALA A 65 -11.26 9.69 -21.53
N ASN A 66 -9.95 9.73 -21.55
CA ASN A 66 -9.08 8.65 -22.05
C ASN A 66 -8.30 7.94 -20.94
N ALA A 67 -8.60 8.20 -19.67
CA ALA A 67 -7.91 7.62 -18.54
C ALA A 67 -8.10 6.10 -18.46
N PRO A 68 -7.21 5.39 -17.76
CA PRO A 68 -7.42 4.01 -17.39
C PRO A 68 -8.56 3.91 -16.36
N ILE A 69 -9.25 2.77 -16.33
CA ILE A 69 -10.33 2.47 -15.38
C ILE A 69 -10.07 1.09 -14.78
N ALA A 70 -9.94 1.05 -13.47
CA ALA A 70 -9.70 -0.16 -12.70
C ALA A 70 -11.03 -0.85 -12.35
N GLN A 71 -11.38 -1.92 -13.04
CA GLN A 71 -12.59 -2.69 -12.79
C GLN A 71 -12.24 -4.05 -12.20
N PHE A 72 -12.77 -4.35 -11.01
CA PHE A 72 -12.61 -5.65 -10.35
C PHE A 72 -13.84 -6.53 -10.58
N ASP A 73 -13.61 -7.85 -10.79
CA ASP A 73 -14.68 -8.86 -10.85
C ASP A 73 -15.42 -8.97 -9.50
N LYS A 74 -14.66 -8.85 -8.42
CA LYS A 74 -15.14 -8.84 -7.03
C LYS A 74 -14.13 -8.10 -6.16
N LYS A 75 -14.58 -7.59 -5.02
CA LYS A 75 -13.71 -6.97 -4.01
C LYS A 75 -13.66 -7.76 -2.70
N GLU A 76 -14.43 -8.83 -2.60
CA GLU A 76 -14.48 -9.68 -1.42
C GLU A 76 -14.34 -11.16 -1.81
N CYS A 77 -13.64 -11.92 -0.96
CA CYS A 77 -13.49 -13.35 -1.10
C CYS A 77 -13.55 -14.01 0.28
N ASN A 78 -14.50 -14.93 0.45
CA ASN A 78 -14.58 -15.75 1.64
C ASN A 78 -13.93 -17.11 1.37
N PHE A 79 -12.86 -17.43 2.11
CA PHE A 79 -12.15 -18.71 1.98
C PHE A 79 -12.78 -19.84 2.81
N GLY A 80 -13.88 -19.57 3.50
CA GLY A 80 -14.57 -20.57 4.30
C GLY A 80 -13.86 -20.93 5.59
N GLU A 81 -13.81 -22.24 5.91
CA GLU A 81 -13.14 -22.77 7.10
C GLU A 81 -11.85 -23.52 6.71
N ILE A 82 -10.76 -23.22 7.42
CA ILE A 82 -9.46 -23.89 7.26
C ILE A 82 -8.89 -24.26 8.65
N LYS A 83 -7.96 -25.21 8.67
CA LYS A 83 -7.23 -25.55 9.91
C LYS A 83 -6.06 -24.60 10.13
N GLN A 84 -5.70 -24.40 11.40
CA GLN A 84 -4.51 -23.63 11.74
C GLN A 84 -3.27 -24.22 11.07
N GLY A 85 -2.43 -23.36 10.47
CA GLY A 85 -1.24 -23.74 9.73
C GLY A 85 -1.48 -23.99 8.24
N GLU A 86 -2.74 -24.07 7.77
CA GLU A 86 -3.04 -24.19 6.36
C GLU A 86 -2.92 -22.82 5.65
N LYS A 87 -2.58 -22.87 4.35
CA LYS A 87 -2.56 -21.72 3.46
C LYS A 87 -3.73 -21.78 2.49
N THR A 88 -4.35 -20.65 2.27
CA THR A 88 -5.44 -20.51 1.30
C THR A 88 -5.22 -19.28 0.43
N SER A 89 -5.78 -19.28 -0.78
CA SER A 89 -5.62 -18.17 -1.71
C SER A 89 -6.96 -17.74 -2.28
N CYS A 90 -7.09 -16.44 -2.48
CA CYS A 90 -8.19 -15.81 -3.20
C CYS A 90 -7.64 -15.07 -4.41
N ASP A 91 -8.24 -15.29 -5.56
CA ASP A 91 -7.92 -14.61 -6.80
C ASP A 91 -8.97 -13.52 -7.07
N PHE A 92 -8.47 -12.35 -7.45
CA PHE A 92 -9.27 -11.21 -7.91
C PHE A 92 -8.80 -10.85 -9.31
N THR A 93 -9.73 -10.64 -10.22
CA THR A 93 -9.44 -10.21 -11.58
C THR A 93 -9.57 -8.70 -11.67
N LEU A 94 -8.50 -8.03 -12.07
CA LEU A 94 -8.48 -6.60 -12.37
C LEU A 94 -8.44 -6.44 -13.89
N THR A 95 -9.46 -5.78 -14.44
CA THR A 95 -9.58 -5.45 -15.85
C THR A 95 -9.39 -3.95 -16.05
N ASN A 96 -8.64 -3.56 -17.07
CA ASN A 96 -8.57 -2.18 -17.51
C ASN A 96 -9.74 -1.90 -18.46
N ALA A 97 -10.81 -1.30 -17.94
CA ALA A 97 -11.99 -0.88 -18.72
C ALA A 97 -11.81 0.51 -19.37
N GLY A 98 -10.65 1.15 -19.18
CA GLY A 98 -10.32 2.46 -19.74
C GLY A 98 -9.66 2.40 -21.11
N LYS A 99 -9.10 3.54 -21.53
CA LYS A 99 -8.50 3.72 -22.86
C LYS A 99 -6.99 3.90 -22.84
N SER A 100 -6.40 4.13 -21.67
CA SER A 100 -4.94 4.22 -21.46
C SER A 100 -4.44 3.06 -20.63
N ILE A 101 -3.14 2.84 -20.58
CA ILE A 101 -2.53 1.77 -19.79
C ILE A 101 -2.83 1.99 -18.30
N LEU A 102 -3.36 0.94 -17.65
CA LEU A 102 -3.57 0.89 -16.22
C LEU A 102 -2.32 0.34 -15.54
N PHE A 103 -1.77 1.09 -14.60
CA PHE A 103 -0.61 0.69 -13.80
C PHE A 103 -1.05 0.36 -12.37
N ILE A 104 -0.66 -0.79 -11.87
CA ILE A 104 -0.70 -1.08 -10.43
C ILE A 104 0.55 -0.47 -9.81
N ARG A 105 0.38 0.64 -9.09
CA ARG A 105 1.47 1.37 -8.43
C ARG A 105 1.97 0.66 -7.19
N LYS A 106 1.02 0.18 -6.36
CA LYS A 106 1.33 -0.52 -5.11
C LYS A 106 0.23 -1.48 -4.71
N THR A 107 0.61 -2.58 -4.07
CA THR A 107 -0.29 -3.43 -3.29
C THR A 107 0.23 -3.55 -1.87
N LYS A 108 -0.65 -3.47 -0.88
CA LYS A 108 -0.30 -3.56 0.54
C LYS A 108 -1.33 -4.39 1.30
N ALA A 109 -0.91 -5.49 1.88
CA ALA A 109 -1.75 -6.26 2.80
C ALA A 109 -1.75 -5.65 4.20
N SER A 110 -2.85 -5.78 4.92
CA SER A 110 -3.02 -5.28 6.30
C SER A 110 -2.19 -6.05 7.33
N CYS A 111 -1.64 -7.21 6.99
CA CYS A 111 -0.75 -7.99 7.85
C CYS A 111 0.30 -8.76 7.04
N GLY A 112 1.43 -9.09 7.66
CA GLY A 112 2.45 -9.98 7.08
C GLY A 112 2.00 -11.44 6.89
N CYS A 113 0.81 -11.80 7.38
CA CYS A 113 0.19 -13.12 7.19
C CYS A 113 -0.52 -13.26 5.82
N THR A 114 -0.50 -12.22 5.00
CA THR A 114 -1.11 -12.24 3.66
C THR A 114 -0.08 -11.78 2.63
N ALA A 115 0.32 -12.69 1.75
CA ALA A 115 1.16 -12.38 0.60
C ALA A 115 0.29 -12.00 -0.60
N VAL A 116 0.73 -10.99 -1.37
CA VAL A 116 0.05 -10.56 -2.59
C VAL A 116 0.98 -10.74 -3.78
N THR A 117 0.51 -11.45 -4.81
CA THR A 117 1.22 -11.62 -6.07
C THR A 117 0.39 -11.10 -7.22
N LEU A 118 1.06 -10.51 -8.21
CA LEU A 118 0.45 -9.91 -9.40
C LEU A 118 0.86 -10.69 -10.64
N GLY A 119 -0.08 -10.95 -11.55
CA GLY A 119 0.23 -11.48 -12.87
C GLY A 119 1.01 -10.45 -13.69
N GLN A 120 0.47 -9.23 -13.79
CA GLN A 120 1.10 -8.09 -14.49
C GLN A 120 0.84 -6.81 -13.71
N LYS A 121 1.77 -5.85 -13.81
CA LYS A 121 1.61 -4.50 -13.25
C LYS A 121 1.09 -3.48 -14.24
N GLU A 122 1.29 -3.74 -15.53
CA GLU A 122 0.85 -2.91 -16.66
C GLU A 122 -0.23 -3.65 -17.41
N ILE A 123 -1.42 -3.06 -17.49
CA ILE A 123 -2.60 -3.69 -18.08
C ILE A 123 -3.07 -2.82 -19.24
N GLN A 124 -2.99 -3.35 -20.46
CA GLN A 124 -3.44 -2.65 -21.66
C GLN A 124 -4.97 -2.47 -21.64
N PRO A 125 -5.53 -1.48 -22.34
CA PRO A 125 -6.96 -1.32 -22.50
C PRO A 125 -7.66 -2.63 -22.92
N GLY A 126 -8.72 -3.00 -22.19
CA GLY A 126 -9.46 -4.24 -22.41
C GLY A 126 -8.79 -5.53 -21.89
N GLN A 127 -7.55 -5.46 -21.39
CA GLN A 127 -6.87 -6.62 -20.83
C GLN A 127 -7.09 -6.72 -19.31
N SER A 128 -6.78 -7.91 -18.78
CA SER A 128 -6.97 -8.24 -17.36
C SER A 128 -5.70 -8.84 -16.76
N THR A 129 -5.55 -8.70 -15.45
CA THR A 129 -4.52 -9.36 -14.65
C THR A 129 -5.15 -10.00 -13.41
N THR A 130 -4.47 -10.97 -12.83
CA THR A 130 -4.87 -11.61 -11.58
C THR A 130 -4.07 -11.02 -10.42
N ILE A 131 -4.77 -10.65 -9.35
CA ILE A 131 -4.21 -10.33 -8.05
C ILE A 131 -4.52 -11.50 -7.12
N ARG A 132 -3.51 -12.26 -6.75
CA ARG A 132 -3.65 -13.41 -5.84
C ARG A 132 -3.25 -13.00 -4.44
N ALA A 133 -4.17 -13.16 -3.49
CA ALA A 133 -3.94 -13.00 -2.06
C ALA A 133 -3.83 -14.36 -1.39
N THR A 134 -2.68 -14.68 -0.83
CA THR A 134 -2.45 -15.94 -0.11
C THR A 134 -2.36 -15.65 1.39
N PHE A 135 -3.28 -16.23 2.15
CA PHE A 135 -3.34 -16.14 3.61
C PHE A 135 -2.68 -17.35 4.26
N ASP A 136 -1.78 -17.11 5.19
CA ASP A 136 -1.14 -18.12 6.04
C ASP A 136 -1.78 -18.09 7.42
N SER A 137 -2.44 -19.18 7.79
CA SER A 137 -3.16 -19.28 9.06
C SER A 137 -2.29 -19.72 10.25
N THR A 138 -0.97 -19.84 10.07
CA THR A 138 -0.04 -20.18 11.15
C THR A 138 -0.16 -19.21 12.33
N GLY A 139 -0.45 -19.75 13.53
CA GLY A 139 -0.66 -18.96 14.75
C GLY A 139 -1.92 -18.10 14.75
N LYS A 140 -2.90 -18.39 13.87
CA LYS A 140 -4.21 -17.72 13.81
C LYS A 140 -5.30 -18.67 14.26
N SER A 141 -6.39 -18.12 14.83
CA SER A 141 -7.59 -18.87 15.23
C SER A 141 -8.83 -17.97 15.10
N GLY A 142 -9.98 -18.58 14.99
CA GLY A 142 -11.27 -17.89 14.90
C GLY A 142 -11.43 -17.10 13.59
N ARG A 143 -12.36 -16.15 13.63
CA ARG A 143 -12.73 -15.35 12.45
C ARG A 143 -11.57 -14.46 12.02
N GLN A 144 -11.23 -14.55 10.75
CA GLN A 144 -10.18 -13.74 10.12
C GLN A 144 -10.80 -12.79 9.11
N TYR A 145 -10.23 -11.58 9.06
CA TYR A 145 -10.56 -10.54 8.10
C TYR A 145 -9.26 -9.81 7.74
N LYS A 146 -8.90 -9.79 6.47
CA LYS A 146 -7.68 -9.14 5.97
C LYS A 146 -8.03 -8.27 4.78
N SER A 147 -7.49 -7.07 4.75
CA SER A 147 -7.61 -6.15 3.62
C SER A 147 -6.32 -6.06 2.83
N ILE A 148 -6.48 -5.83 1.53
CA ILE A 148 -5.40 -5.56 0.59
C ILE A 148 -5.74 -4.25 -0.11
N THR A 149 -4.91 -3.25 0.08
CA THR A 149 -4.98 -1.98 -0.68
C THR A 149 -4.30 -2.17 -2.02
N VAL A 150 -4.97 -1.79 -3.10
CA VAL A 150 -4.44 -1.76 -4.47
C VAL A 150 -4.49 -0.31 -4.96
N ILE A 151 -3.32 0.27 -5.22
CA ILE A 151 -3.18 1.65 -5.72
C ILE A 151 -2.85 1.59 -7.20
N THR A 152 -3.61 2.34 -8.00
CA THR A 152 -3.49 2.41 -9.46
C THR A 152 -3.41 3.86 -9.94
N ASN A 153 -3.16 4.04 -11.24
CA ASN A 153 -3.24 5.34 -11.90
C ASN A 153 -4.65 5.66 -12.46
N ASP A 154 -5.70 5.00 -12.00
CA ASP A 154 -7.08 5.38 -12.31
C ASP A 154 -7.44 6.68 -11.57
N PRO A 155 -7.67 7.81 -12.28
CA PRO A 155 -7.95 9.08 -11.62
C PRO A 155 -9.33 9.14 -10.96
N SER A 156 -10.23 8.23 -11.30
CA SER A 156 -11.58 8.19 -10.73
C SER A 156 -11.62 7.43 -9.39
N GLN A 157 -10.80 6.38 -9.27
CA GLN A 157 -10.67 5.57 -8.05
C GLN A 157 -9.25 5.01 -7.93
N PRO A 158 -8.28 5.84 -7.56
CA PRO A 158 -6.87 5.43 -7.51
C PRO A 158 -6.60 4.36 -6.47
N GLU A 159 -7.36 4.33 -5.38
CA GLU A 159 -7.22 3.34 -4.32
C GLU A 159 -8.44 2.42 -4.24
N ASN A 160 -8.19 1.12 -4.22
CA ASN A 160 -9.19 0.08 -4.08
C ASN A 160 -8.81 -0.86 -2.93
N THR A 161 -9.80 -1.28 -2.14
CA THR A 161 -9.62 -2.26 -1.08
C THR A 161 -10.24 -3.59 -1.49
N LEU A 162 -9.42 -4.64 -1.46
CA LEU A 162 -9.87 -6.02 -1.58
C LEU A 162 -9.88 -6.67 -0.19
N THR A 163 -10.81 -7.58 0.04
CA THR A 163 -10.99 -8.23 1.33
C THR A 163 -10.99 -9.74 1.19
N ILE A 164 -10.26 -10.41 2.08
CA ILE A 164 -10.38 -11.85 2.28
C ILE A 164 -10.87 -12.13 3.69
N SER A 165 -11.77 -13.06 3.85
CA SER A 165 -12.34 -13.43 5.14
C SER A 165 -12.59 -14.93 5.25
N GLY A 166 -12.69 -15.44 6.48
CA GLY A 166 -12.98 -16.85 6.76
C GLY A 166 -12.76 -17.18 8.24
N ASN A 167 -12.76 -18.46 8.57
CA ASN A 167 -12.61 -18.95 9.94
C ASN A 167 -11.48 -19.98 10.03
N VAL A 168 -10.63 -19.86 11.05
CA VAL A 168 -9.54 -20.80 11.34
C VAL A 168 -9.91 -21.62 12.57
N LYS A 169 -9.99 -22.95 12.38
CA LYS A 169 -10.27 -23.95 13.43
C LYS A 169 -9.00 -24.42 14.12
#